data_886695329633d77329eb60991c70905a
#
_entry.id   886695329633d77329eb60991c70905a
#
_cell.length_a   1.000
_cell.length_b   1.000
_cell.length_c   1.000
_cell.angle_alpha   90.00
_cell.angle_beta   90.00
_cell.angle_gamma   90.00
#
_symmetry.space_group_name_H-M   'P 1'
#
loop_
_entity.id
_entity.type
_entity.pdbx_description
1 polymer ?
#
loop_
_entity_poly.entity_id
_entity_poly.type
_entity_poly.pdbx_seq_one_letter_code
_entity_poly.pdbx_strand_id
1 'polypeptide(L)'
;IILAKNLSFGFIDTDVLIQINQQKSLQQILDESDHLNLRKVEEHEIMKLNIRNHVIATGGSAAYSTNAMSHLLNISKVIFLEVSFEEIERRIHNFKTRGIAKSKNQTFRDLYDERQSLYKKYAEITIDCNRSDQEEIAMRIAESI
;
A
#
# COMPACT_ATOMS: atom_id res chain seq x y z
N ILE A 1 2.01 -11.30 -4.36
CA ILE A 1 2.51 -12.70 -4.35
C ILE A 1 2.57 -13.26 -5.77
N ILE A 2 1.53 -13.18 -6.57
CA ILE A 2 1.51 -13.70 -7.97
C ILE A 2 2.63 -13.06 -8.78
N LEU A 3 2.76 -11.74 -8.77
CA LEU A 3 3.85 -11.04 -9.44
C LEU A 3 5.23 -11.52 -8.98
N ALA A 4 5.43 -11.72 -7.67
CA ALA A 4 6.70 -12.20 -7.14
C ALA A 4 7.05 -13.60 -7.68
N LYS A 5 6.06 -14.49 -7.78
CA LYS A 5 6.24 -15.80 -8.42
C LYS A 5 6.61 -15.68 -9.90
N ASN A 6 5.91 -14.84 -10.64
CA ASN A 6 6.16 -14.63 -12.08
C ASN A 6 7.58 -14.11 -12.35
N LEU A 7 8.09 -13.25 -11.45
CA LEU A 7 9.43 -12.66 -11.55
C LEU A 7 10.53 -13.50 -10.87
N SER A 8 10.19 -14.57 -10.18
CA SER A 8 11.12 -15.31 -9.31
C SER A 8 11.76 -14.43 -8.24
N PHE A 9 10.98 -13.50 -7.68
CA PHE A 9 11.35 -12.54 -6.64
C PHE A 9 10.83 -12.96 -5.27
N GLY A 10 11.42 -12.41 -4.20
CA GLY A 10 10.83 -12.43 -2.87
C GLY A 10 9.59 -11.55 -2.78
N PHE A 11 8.88 -11.65 -1.65
CA PHE A 11 7.69 -10.84 -1.37
C PHE A 11 7.75 -10.31 0.05
N ILE A 12 7.48 -9.02 0.20
CA ILE A 12 7.30 -8.35 1.50
C ILE A 12 5.98 -7.58 1.49
N ASP A 13 5.20 -7.76 2.55
CA ASP A 13 4.04 -6.95 2.89
C ASP A 13 4.40 -6.08 4.10
N THR A 14 4.39 -4.76 3.94
CA THR A 14 4.79 -3.83 5.00
C THR A 14 3.82 -3.83 6.18
N ASP A 15 2.53 -4.10 5.95
CA ASP A 15 1.53 -4.20 7.01
C ASP A 15 1.82 -5.43 7.89
N VAL A 16 2.22 -6.55 7.29
CA VAL A 16 2.64 -7.75 8.03
C VAL A 16 3.94 -7.48 8.79
N LEU A 17 4.90 -6.78 8.18
CA LEU A 17 6.17 -6.42 8.82
C LEU A 17 5.94 -5.55 10.06
N ILE A 18 5.06 -4.54 9.96
CA ILE A 18 4.66 -3.70 11.09
C ILE A 18 4.07 -4.55 12.22
N GLN A 19 3.14 -5.44 11.91
CA GLN A 19 2.49 -6.27 12.92
C GLN A 19 3.49 -7.19 13.65
N ILE A 20 4.43 -7.79 12.92
CA ILE A 20 5.49 -8.63 13.50
C ILE A 20 6.38 -7.79 14.45
N ASN A 21 6.85 -6.64 13.99
CA ASN A 21 7.80 -5.83 14.74
C ASN A 21 7.15 -5.13 15.94
N GLN A 22 5.89 -4.74 15.84
CA GLN A 22 5.13 -4.12 16.93
C GLN A 22 4.45 -5.16 17.85
N GLN A 23 4.38 -6.43 17.45
CA GLN A 23 3.64 -7.51 18.13
C GLN A 23 2.17 -7.15 18.37
N LYS A 24 1.56 -6.41 17.44
CA LYS A 24 0.19 -5.88 17.50
C LYS A 24 -0.42 -5.88 16.10
N SER A 25 -1.73 -6.03 16.03
CA SER A 25 -2.45 -5.75 14.78
C SER A 25 -2.44 -4.24 14.47
N LEU A 26 -2.63 -3.87 13.20
CA LEU A 26 -2.76 -2.47 12.83
C LEU A 26 -3.92 -1.77 13.56
N GLN A 27 -5.03 -2.50 13.78
CA GLN A 27 -6.17 -1.97 14.52
C GLN A 27 -5.80 -1.69 15.98
N GLN A 28 -5.05 -2.57 16.65
CA GLN A 28 -4.59 -2.33 18.02
C GLN A 28 -3.67 -1.11 18.11
N ILE A 29 -2.78 -0.90 17.12
CA ILE A 29 -1.92 0.30 17.08
C ILE A 29 -2.79 1.56 16.95
N LEU A 30 -3.84 1.53 16.12
CA LEU A 30 -4.78 2.65 15.96
C LEU A 30 -5.60 2.91 17.23
N ASP A 31 -6.09 1.86 17.89
CA ASP A 31 -6.92 1.97 19.09
C ASP A 31 -6.13 2.51 20.28
N GLU A 32 -4.84 2.18 20.37
CA GLU A 32 -3.95 2.65 21.43
C GLU A 32 -3.37 4.06 21.18
N SER A 33 -3.46 4.56 19.95
CA SER A 33 -2.89 5.85 19.57
C SER A 33 -3.77 6.59 18.56
N ASP A 34 -3.25 6.85 17.37
CA ASP A 34 -3.98 7.47 16.26
C ASP A 34 -3.40 7.08 14.89
N HIS A 35 -4.05 7.57 13.83
CA HIS A 35 -3.61 7.32 12.46
C HIS A 35 -2.26 7.99 12.13
N LEU A 36 -1.87 9.05 12.83
CA LEU A 36 -0.58 9.72 12.60
C LEU A 36 0.56 8.88 13.18
N ASN A 37 0.34 8.23 14.32
CA ASN A 37 1.31 7.31 14.88
C ASN A 37 1.49 6.07 14.01
N LEU A 38 0.40 5.49 13.48
CA LEU A 38 0.51 4.37 12.55
C LEU A 38 1.32 4.76 11.30
N ARG A 39 1.12 5.96 10.74
CA ARG A 39 1.91 6.46 9.61
C ARG A 39 3.41 6.62 9.94
N LYS A 40 3.75 7.03 11.16
CA LYS A 40 5.15 7.10 11.61
C LYS A 40 5.79 5.72 11.74
N VAL A 41 5.05 4.75 12.24
CA VAL A 41 5.51 3.36 12.34
C VAL A 41 5.72 2.80 10.93
N GLU A 42 4.78 3.02 10.01
CA GLU A 42 4.89 2.61 8.60
C GLU A 42 6.12 3.24 7.92
N GLU A 43 6.32 4.55 8.05
CA GLU A 43 7.52 5.25 7.55
C GLU A 43 8.79 4.60 8.09
N HIS A 44 8.86 4.36 9.40
CA HIS A 44 10.02 3.77 10.03
C HIS A 44 10.35 2.38 9.51
N GLU A 45 9.35 1.53 9.29
CA GLU A 45 9.56 0.18 8.75
C GLU A 45 9.95 0.21 7.27
N ILE A 46 9.36 1.09 6.47
CA ILE A 46 9.73 1.27 5.06
C ILE A 46 11.19 1.75 4.93
N MET A 47 11.60 2.72 5.75
CA MET A 47 12.98 3.26 5.72
C MET A 47 14.07 2.24 6.04
N LYS A 48 13.74 1.14 6.70
CA LYS A 48 14.68 0.04 6.98
C LYS A 48 14.87 -0.92 5.79
N LEU A 49 14.00 -0.87 4.79
CA LEU A 49 14.07 -1.80 3.66
C LEU A 49 15.33 -1.52 2.83
N ASN A 50 16.17 -2.53 2.72
CA ASN A 50 17.34 -2.53 1.85
C ASN A 50 17.45 -3.90 1.19
N ILE A 51 16.57 -4.14 0.21
CA ILE A 51 16.35 -5.44 -0.43
C ILE A 51 16.41 -5.30 -1.94
N ARG A 52 16.71 -6.40 -2.61
CA ARG A 52 16.70 -6.50 -4.08
C ARG A 52 15.88 -7.72 -4.49
N ASN A 53 15.37 -7.70 -5.72
CA ASN A 53 14.58 -8.79 -6.29
C ASN A 53 13.38 -9.17 -5.39
N HIS A 54 12.66 -8.16 -4.92
CA HIS A 54 11.44 -8.33 -4.12
C HIS A 54 10.30 -7.50 -4.68
N VAL A 55 9.10 -8.05 -4.57
CA VAL A 55 7.87 -7.27 -4.67
C VAL A 55 7.52 -6.77 -3.27
N ILE A 56 7.38 -5.46 -3.13
CA ILE A 56 7.01 -4.78 -1.88
C ILE A 56 5.55 -4.37 -2.00
N ALA A 57 4.67 -4.92 -1.18
CA ALA A 57 3.30 -4.45 -1.02
C ALA A 57 3.24 -3.50 0.18
N THR A 58 2.80 -2.26 -0.05
CA THR A 58 2.69 -1.26 1.01
C THR A 58 1.25 -1.08 1.46
N GLY A 59 1.06 -0.66 2.71
CA GLY A 59 -0.20 -0.11 3.16
C GLY A 59 -0.55 1.17 2.38
N GLY A 60 -1.85 1.48 2.29
CA GLY A 60 -2.32 2.65 1.54
C GLY A 60 -1.91 3.99 2.14
N SER A 61 -1.37 4.02 3.35
CA SER A 61 -0.92 5.24 4.01
C SER A 61 0.57 5.57 3.78
N ALA A 62 1.35 4.69 3.20
CA ALA A 62 2.76 4.92 2.88
C ALA A 62 2.98 6.21 2.06
N ALA A 63 2.06 6.52 1.13
CA ALA A 63 2.15 7.69 0.26
C ALA A 63 2.03 9.06 0.98
N TYR A 64 1.64 9.09 2.25
CA TYR A 64 1.66 10.33 3.05
C TYR A 64 3.06 10.72 3.51
N SER A 65 3.99 9.77 3.59
CA SER A 65 5.37 10.05 3.97
C SER A 65 6.24 10.33 2.75
N THR A 66 6.72 11.56 2.64
CA THR A 66 7.68 11.94 1.61
C THR A 66 9.00 11.17 1.76
N ASN A 67 9.44 10.92 2.99
CA ASN A 67 10.67 10.18 3.25
C ASN A 67 10.54 8.72 2.78
N ALA A 68 9.45 8.04 3.19
CA ALA A 68 9.19 6.66 2.77
C ALA A 68 9.09 6.55 1.25
N MET A 69 8.36 7.45 0.59
CA MET A 69 8.21 7.42 -0.86
C MET A 69 9.51 7.73 -1.60
N SER A 70 10.31 8.70 -1.11
CA SER A 70 11.64 8.97 -1.68
C SER A 70 12.56 7.75 -1.55
N HIS A 71 12.51 7.07 -0.40
CA HIS A 71 13.27 5.84 -0.20
C HIS A 71 12.85 4.74 -1.17
N LEU A 72 11.54 4.48 -1.28
CA LEU A 72 11.00 3.47 -2.22
C LEU A 72 11.37 3.77 -3.66
N LEU A 73 11.27 5.03 -4.12
CA LEU A 73 11.68 5.45 -5.45
C LEU A 73 13.17 5.21 -5.73
N ASN A 74 14.01 5.28 -4.70
CA ASN A 74 15.45 5.02 -4.83
C ASN A 74 15.81 3.53 -4.92
N ILE A 75 15.00 2.65 -4.34
CA ILE A 75 15.32 1.21 -4.25
C ILE A 75 14.42 0.33 -5.12
N SER A 76 13.34 0.86 -5.68
CA SER A 76 12.34 0.09 -6.41
C SER A 76 11.67 0.89 -7.52
N LYS A 77 10.86 0.21 -8.34
CA LYS A 77 9.91 0.82 -9.26
C LYS A 77 8.56 0.95 -8.56
N VAL A 78 8.04 2.18 -8.48
CA VAL A 78 6.77 2.45 -7.79
C VAL A 78 5.60 2.30 -8.77
N ILE A 79 4.70 1.38 -8.47
CA ILE A 79 3.55 1.03 -9.29
C ILE A 79 2.26 1.37 -8.55
N PHE A 80 1.39 2.13 -9.19
CA PHE A 80 0.04 2.40 -8.70
C PHE A 80 -0.97 1.46 -9.37
N LEU A 81 -1.68 0.69 -8.56
CA LEU A 81 -2.80 -0.14 -8.99
C LEU A 81 -4.08 0.69 -8.90
N GLU A 82 -4.47 1.31 -10.02
CA GLU A 82 -5.62 2.20 -10.06
C GLU A 82 -6.93 1.41 -10.13
N VAL A 83 -7.83 1.67 -9.21
CA VAL A 83 -9.16 1.08 -9.14
C VAL A 83 -10.17 2.20 -8.88
N SER A 84 -11.32 2.19 -9.55
CA SER A 84 -12.39 3.17 -9.31
C SER A 84 -12.97 3.05 -7.90
N PHE A 85 -13.56 4.14 -7.41
CA PHE A 85 -14.19 4.14 -6.09
C PHE A 85 -15.28 3.09 -5.96
N GLU A 86 -16.14 2.98 -6.97
CA GLU A 86 -17.26 2.04 -7.02
C GLU A 86 -16.78 0.59 -6.96
N GLU A 87 -15.68 0.29 -7.65
CA GLU A 87 -15.09 -1.05 -7.66
C GLU A 87 -14.43 -1.37 -6.31
N ILE A 88 -13.75 -0.40 -5.68
CA ILE A 88 -13.21 -0.58 -4.32
C ILE A 88 -14.35 -0.79 -3.32
N GLU A 89 -15.40 0.03 -3.37
CA GLU A 89 -16.56 -0.09 -2.48
C GLU A 89 -17.20 -1.48 -2.61
N ARG A 90 -17.31 -1.99 -3.84
CA ARG A 90 -17.83 -3.34 -4.11
C ARG A 90 -16.95 -4.44 -3.50
N ARG A 91 -15.61 -4.27 -3.52
CA ARG A 91 -14.65 -5.28 -3.01
C ARG A 91 -14.47 -5.23 -1.50
N ILE A 92 -14.69 -4.10 -0.86
CA ILE A 92 -14.46 -3.95 0.57
C ILE A 92 -15.73 -4.25 1.36
N HIS A 93 -15.78 -5.41 2.00
CA HIS A 93 -16.89 -5.81 2.87
C HIS A 93 -16.63 -5.52 4.37
N ASN A 94 -15.39 -5.23 4.76
CA ASN A 94 -14.96 -5.13 6.17
C ASN A 94 -14.18 -3.85 6.49
N PHE A 95 -14.60 -2.72 5.92
CA PHE A 95 -13.92 -1.42 6.04
C PHE A 95 -13.63 -1.02 7.50
N LYS A 96 -14.56 -1.31 8.42
CA LYS A 96 -14.44 -0.90 9.84
C LYS A 96 -13.39 -1.66 10.65
N THR A 97 -12.97 -2.84 10.19
CA THR A 97 -12.09 -3.76 10.94
C THR A 97 -10.67 -3.87 10.36
N ARG A 98 -10.38 -3.15 9.28
CA ARG A 98 -9.09 -3.29 8.56
C ARG A 98 -7.93 -2.46 9.09
N GLY A 99 -8.11 -1.67 10.16
CA GLY A 99 -7.01 -0.82 10.66
C GLY A 99 -6.58 0.25 9.65
N ILE A 100 -7.55 0.95 9.04
CA ILE A 100 -7.25 1.97 8.02
C ILE A 100 -6.87 3.30 8.67
N ALA A 101 -5.67 3.79 8.39
CA ALA A 101 -5.17 5.07 8.88
C ALA A 101 -5.92 6.25 8.24
N LYS A 102 -6.98 6.74 8.91
CA LYS A 102 -7.78 7.91 8.52
C LYS A 102 -8.16 8.75 9.74
N SER A 103 -8.52 10.01 9.54
CA SER A 103 -9.07 10.85 10.60
C SER A 103 -10.50 10.40 10.99
N LYS A 104 -10.91 10.69 12.24
CA LYS A 104 -12.21 10.22 12.76
C LYS A 104 -13.42 10.69 11.94
N ASN A 105 -13.35 11.89 11.37
CA ASN A 105 -14.46 12.51 10.64
C ASN A 105 -14.36 12.35 9.11
N GLN A 106 -13.34 11.67 8.60
CA GLN A 106 -13.14 11.48 7.18
C GLN A 106 -14.02 10.35 6.66
N THR A 107 -14.79 10.60 5.61
CA THR A 107 -15.53 9.53 4.91
C THR A 107 -14.60 8.65 4.10
N PHE A 108 -15.08 7.50 3.64
CA PHE A 108 -14.29 6.64 2.76
C PHE A 108 -14.03 7.31 1.40
N ARG A 109 -14.99 8.07 0.90
CA ARG A 109 -14.83 8.82 -0.35
C ARG A 109 -13.77 9.90 -0.22
N ASP A 110 -13.79 10.69 0.86
CA ASP A 110 -12.76 11.71 1.11
C ASP A 110 -11.36 11.09 1.18
N LEU A 111 -11.23 9.96 1.86
CA LEU A 111 -9.98 9.22 1.95
C LEU A 111 -9.50 8.71 0.59
N TYR A 112 -10.42 8.19 -0.22
CA TYR A 112 -10.12 7.73 -1.57
C TYR A 112 -9.59 8.89 -2.42
N ASP A 113 -10.34 9.99 -2.49
CA ASP A 113 -9.99 11.16 -3.33
C ASP A 113 -8.65 11.78 -2.91
N GLU A 114 -8.40 11.90 -1.60
CA GLU A 114 -7.13 12.37 -1.06
C GLU A 114 -5.96 11.46 -1.47
N ARG A 115 -6.12 10.15 -1.32
CA ARG A 115 -5.06 9.18 -1.65
C ARG A 115 -4.79 9.06 -3.14
N GLN A 116 -5.79 9.24 -4.01
CA GLN A 116 -5.60 9.21 -5.46
C GLN A 116 -4.53 10.22 -5.91
N SER A 117 -4.57 11.44 -5.38
CA SER A 117 -3.58 12.48 -5.73
C SER A 117 -2.17 12.10 -5.27
N LEU A 118 -2.04 11.49 -4.09
CA LEU A 118 -0.75 11.02 -3.56
C LEU A 118 -0.19 9.86 -4.37
N TYR A 119 -1.03 8.87 -4.71
CA TYR A 119 -0.59 7.73 -5.50
C TYR A 119 -0.12 8.15 -6.88
N LYS A 120 -0.87 9.02 -7.58
CA LYS A 120 -0.49 9.56 -8.89
C LYS A 120 0.78 10.40 -8.84
N LYS A 121 1.04 11.09 -7.73
CA LYS A 121 2.27 11.88 -7.54
C LYS A 121 3.54 11.02 -7.55
N TYR A 122 3.48 9.83 -6.96
CA TYR A 122 4.66 8.97 -6.77
C TYR A 122 4.75 7.81 -7.75
N ALA A 123 3.67 7.50 -8.47
CA ALA A 123 3.64 6.40 -9.41
C ALA A 123 4.57 6.65 -10.61
N GLU A 124 5.45 5.73 -10.91
CA GLU A 124 6.21 5.68 -12.16
C GLU A 124 5.42 4.90 -13.22
N ILE A 125 4.63 3.94 -12.81
CA ILE A 125 3.73 3.14 -13.65
C ILE A 125 2.36 3.12 -13.00
N THR A 126 1.29 3.30 -13.80
CA THR A 126 -0.10 3.14 -13.35
C THR A 126 -0.76 2.01 -14.13
N ILE A 127 -1.33 1.06 -13.44
CA ILE A 127 -2.04 -0.10 -14.01
C ILE A 127 -3.53 0.02 -13.67
N ASP A 128 -4.38 0.12 -14.68
CA ASP A 128 -5.84 0.03 -14.50
C ASP A 128 -6.23 -1.40 -14.08
N CYS A 129 -6.79 -1.53 -12.89
CA CYS A 129 -7.19 -2.80 -12.29
C CYS A 129 -8.72 -2.98 -12.24
N ASN A 130 -9.45 -2.14 -12.95
CA ASN A 130 -10.90 -2.25 -13.05
C ASN A 130 -11.31 -3.48 -13.77
N ARG A 131 -11.92 -4.42 -13.72
CA ARG A 131 -12.36 -5.56 -14.55
C ARG A 131 -11.28 -6.61 -14.87
N SER A 132 -10.07 -6.47 -14.31
CA SER A 132 -9.02 -7.47 -14.47
C SER A 132 -8.87 -8.35 -13.24
N ASP A 133 -8.51 -9.60 -13.43
CA ASP A 133 -8.15 -10.49 -12.34
C ASP A 133 -6.69 -10.29 -11.90
N GLN A 134 -6.31 -10.99 -10.84
CA GLN A 134 -4.98 -10.81 -10.22
C GLN A 134 -3.84 -11.32 -11.11
N GLU A 135 -4.07 -12.38 -11.87
CA GLU A 135 -3.12 -12.97 -12.80
C GLU A 135 -2.85 -12.03 -13.98
N GLU A 136 -3.91 -11.49 -14.58
CA GLU A 136 -3.80 -10.51 -15.68
C GLU A 136 -3.07 -9.24 -15.22
N ILE A 137 -3.41 -8.69 -14.05
CA ILE A 137 -2.72 -7.53 -13.49
C ILE A 137 -1.24 -7.82 -13.27
N ALA A 138 -0.90 -8.98 -12.72
CA ALA A 138 0.49 -9.36 -12.47
C ALA A 138 1.29 -9.52 -13.77
N MET A 139 0.70 -10.05 -14.84
CA MET A 139 1.33 -10.14 -16.16
C MET A 139 1.59 -8.74 -16.73
N ARG A 140 0.61 -7.85 -16.73
CA ARG A 140 0.75 -6.47 -17.23
C ARG A 140 1.83 -5.69 -16.47
N ILE A 141 1.96 -5.91 -15.17
CA ILE A 141 3.06 -5.33 -14.38
C ILE A 141 4.39 -5.89 -14.85
N ALA A 142 4.52 -7.21 -14.97
CA ALA A 142 5.77 -7.87 -15.39
C ALA A 142 6.24 -7.42 -16.78
N GLU A 143 5.32 -7.09 -17.68
CA GLU A 143 5.62 -6.55 -19.03
C GLU A 143 6.02 -5.08 -19.02
N SER A 144 5.73 -4.36 -17.92
CA SER A 144 5.92 -2.91 -17.80
C SER A 144 7.23 -2.50 -17.10
N ILE A 145 7.97 -3.48 -16.53
CA ILE A 145 9.17 -3.24 -15.72
C ILE A 145 10.46 -3.76 -16.34
#